data_8a862e7ba6e0a0af4b8899666cab4824
#
_entry.id   8a862e7ba6e0a0af4b8899666cab4824
#
_cell.length_a   1.000
_cell.length_b   1.000
_cell.length_c   1.000
_cell.angle_alpha   90.00
_cell.angle_beta   90.00
_cell.angle_gamma   90.00
#
_symmetry.space_group_name_H-M   'P 1'
#
loop_
_entity.id
_entity.type
_entity.pdbx_description
1 polymer ?
#
loop_
_entity_poly.entity_id
_entity_poly.type
_entity_poly.pdbx_seq_one_letter_code
_entity_poly.pdbx_strand_id
1 'polypeptide(L)'
;MYVADLGQGIGSEQANGRPVVIIQNNKGNHYADTTIIVPITSQMKAQLPNHVIIHYGILTKYQGCVLTEQIRTISVLRLKKYIGRLSEKDIRRIEKALRISLDMDNKGLK
;
A
#
# COMPACT_ATOMS: atom_id res chain seq x y z
N MET A 1 2.99 4.26 7.27
CA MET A 1 1.90 4.74 6.38
C MET A 1 1.95 6.25 6.25
N TYR A 2 1.73 6.73 5.05
CA TYR A 2 1.75 8.16 4.72
C TYR A 2 0.57 8.49 3.83
N VAL A 3 0.17 9.77 3.83
CA VAL A 3 -0.64 10.31 2.73
C VAL A 3 0.33 10.65 1.61
N ALA A 4 0.04 10.20 0.40
CA ALA A 4 0.86 10.49 -0.77
C ALA A 4 0.02 11.11 -1.89
N ASP A 5 0.63 12.02 -2.64
CA ASP A 5 0.04 12.57 -3.85
C ASP A 5 0.36 11.62 -5.02
N LEU A 6 -0.64 10.92 -5.49
CA LEU A 6 -0.50 9.94 -6.58
C LEU A 6 -0.80 10.53 -7.96
N GLY A 7 -1.12 11.83 -8.03
CA GLY A 7 -1.47 12.46 -9.29
C GLY A 7 -2.82 12.02 -9.82
N GLN A 8 -2.98 12.01 -11.15
CA GLN A 8 -4.21 11.56 -11.80
C GLN A 8 -4.11 10.07 -12.14
N GLY A 9 -5.16 9.31 -11.83
CA GLY A 9 -5.25 7.90 -12.21
C GLY A 9 -6.02 7.73 -13.51
N ILE A 10 -5.88 6.56 -14.09
CA ILE A 10 -6.64 6.12 -15.26
C ILE A 10 -7.47 4.92 -14.84
N GLY A 11 -8.78 4.97 -15.12
CA GLY A 11 -9.69 3.88 -14.74
C GLY A 11 -9.72 3.65 -13.24
N SER A 12 -9.38 2.44 -12.81
CA SER A 12 -9.40 2.04 -11.41
C SER A 12 -8.12 2.36 -10.65
N GLU A 13 -7.14 3.02 -11.28
CA GLU A 13 -5.91 3.43 -10.60
C GLU A 13 -6.22 4.46 -9.52
N GLN A 14 -5.58 4.31 -8.37
CA GLN A 14 -5.73 5.30 -7.29
C GLN A 14 -5.03 6.60 -7.64
N ALA A 15 -5.66 7.71 -7.30
CA ALA A 15 -5.22 9.05 -7.67
C ALA A 15 -5.36 10.02 -6.49
N ASN A 16 -4.82 11.23 -6.67
CA ASN A 16 -4.89 12.32 -5.67
C ASN A 16 -4.18 11.95 -4.37
N GLY A 17 -4.47 12.68 -3.30
CA GLY A 17 -3.94 12.40 -1.96
C GLY A 17 -4.60 11.17 -1.37
N ARG A 18 -3.84 10.10 -1.20
CA ARG A 18 -4.33 8.82 -0.68
C ARG A 18 -3.41 8.29 0.41
N PRO A 19 -3.95 7.58 1.41
CA PRO A 19 -3.11 6.82 2.31
C PRO A 19 -2.40 5.71 1.53
N VAL A 20 -1.13 5.50 1.85
CA VAL A 20 -0.32 4.45 1.22
C VAL A 20 0.48 3.72 2.28
N VAL A 21 0.79 2.46 1.99
CA VAL A 21 1.73 1.66 2.80
C VAL A 21 3.04 1.59 2.04
N ILE A 22 4.14 1.92 2.71
CA ILE A 22 5.48 1.74 2.15
C ILE A 22 5.87 0.29 2.31
N ILE A 23 6.21 -0.36 1.20
CA ILE A 23 6.59 -1.77 1.18
C ILE A 23 8.05 -2.01 0.80
N GLN A 24 8.79 -0.97 0.44
CA GLN A 24 10.22 -1.08 0.20
C GLN A 24 10.95 -1.28 1.53
N ASN A 25 12.03 -2.08 1.53
CA ASN A 25 12.82 -2.31 2.72
C ASN A 25 13.51 -1.03 3.21
N ASN A 26 13.87 -1.01 4.50
CA ASN A 26 14.43 0.19 5.14
C ASN A 26 15.73 0.66 4.49
N LYS A 27 16.57 -0.24 4.02
CA LYS A 27 17.81 0.14 3.34
C LYS A 27 17.53 0.89 2.05
N GLY A 28 16.57 0.39 1.25
CA GLY A 28 16.13 1.08 0.04
C GLY A 28 15.56 2.45 0.36
N ASN A 29 14.71 2.56 1.38
CA ASN A 29 14.13 3.83 1.80
C ASN A 29 15.19 4.85 2.26
N HIS A 30 16.29 4.38 2.85
CA HIS A 30 17.34 5.25 3.34
C HIS A 30 18.20 5.86 2.22
N TYR A 31 18.43 5.11 1.15
CA TYR A 31 19.39 5.50 0.11
C TYR A 31 18.75 5.92 -1.22
N ALA A 32 17.48 5.71 -1.41
CA ALA A 32 16.83 6.00 -2.68
C ALA A 32 15.96 7.25 -2.63
N ASP A 33 15.84 7.92 -3.79
CA ASP A 33 14.90 9.05 -3.97
C ASP A 33 13.48 8.58 -4.23
N THR A 34 13.29 7.29 -4.42
CA THR A 34 11.99 6.66 -4.68
C THR A 34 11.71 5.60 -3.65
N THR A 35 10.44 5.27 -3.50
CA THR A 35 10.02 4.16 -2.65
C THR A 35 8.90 3.38 -3.33
N ILE A 36 8.64 2.17 -2.85
CA ILE A 36 7.60 1.30 -3.38
C ILE A 36 6.43 1.33 -2.41
N ILE A 37 5.24 1.59 -2.93
CA ILE A 37 4.02 1.70 -2.12
C ILE A 37 2.89 0.84 -2.67
N VAL A 38 1.92 0.59 -1.81
CA VAL A 38 0.59 0.14 -2.20
C VAL A 38 -0.44 1.11 -1.62
N PRO A 39 -1.47 1.48 -2.41
CA PRO A 39 -2.46 2.44 -1.93
C PRO A 39 -3.52 1.78 -1.07
N ILE A 40 -4.19 2.61 -0.27
CA ILE A 40 -5.32 2.23 0.55
C ILE A 40 -6.55 2.98 0.04
N THR A 41 -7.63 2.27 -0.25
CA THR A 41 -8.89 2.88 -0.64
C THR A 41 -9.90 2.81 0.50
N SER A 42 -10.75 3.82 0.60
CA SER A 42 -11.89 3.79 1.53
C SER A 42 -13.07 2.98 0.99
N GLN A 43 -13.05 2.62 -0.28
CA GLN A 43 -14.12 1.84 -0.90
C GLN A 43 -13.94 0.37 -0.58
N MET A 44 -14.95 -0.19 0.11
CA MET A 44 -14.97 -1.61 0.48
C MET A 44 -15.75 -2.40 -0.56
N LYS A 45 -15.15 -2.56 -1.75
CA LYS A 45 -15.73 -3.37 -2.83
C LYS A 45 -15.57 -4.85 -2.50
N ALA A 46 -16.06 -5.73 -3.39
CA ALA A 46 -15.89 -7.17 -3.23
C ALA A 46 -14.43 -7.49 -2.95
N GLN A 47 -14.19 -8.24 -1.86
CA GLN A 47 -12.84 -8.55 -1.42
C GLN A 47 -12.24 -9.63 -2.29
N LEU A 48 -11.02 -9.39 -2.73
CA LEU A 48 -10.18 -10.37 -3.40
C LEU A 48 -9.13 -10.90 -2.42
N PRO A 49 -8.55 -12.08 -2.67
CA PRO A 49 -7.51 -12.62 -1.79
C PRO A 49 -6.30 -11.70 -1.59
N ASN A 50 -6.06 -10.80 -2.54
CA ASN A 50 -4.96 -9.82 -2.49
C ASN A 50 -5.39 -8.45 -1.93
N HIS A 51 -6.59 -8.33 -1.40
CA HIS A 51 -7.04 -7.13 -0.69
C HIS A 51 -7.00 -7.37 0.81
N VAL A 52 -6.52 -6.38 1.55
CA VAL A 52 -6.39 -6.47 3.02
C VAL A 52 -7.09 -5.29 3.66
N ILE A 53 -8.09 -5.56 4.49
CA ILE A 53 -8.77 -4.51 5.25
C ILE A 53 -7.97 -4.24 6.51
N ILE A 54 -7.65 -2.96 6.73
CA ILE A 54 -6.95 -2.50 7.92
C ILE A 54 -7.73 -1.36 8.59
N HIS A 55 -7.45 -1.19 9.87
CA HIS A 55 -7.92 -0.04 10.64
C HIS A 55 -6.70 0.78 11.03
N TYR A 56 -6.76 2.08 10.84
CA TYR A 56 -5.62 2.97 11.06
C TYR A 56 -6.07 4.32 11.62
N GLY A 57 -5.10 5.16 11.94
CA GLY A 57 -5.35 6.47 12.53
C GLY A 57 -5.53 6.38 14.04
N ILE A 58 -5.84 7.51 14.65
CA ILE A 58 -6.03 7.61 16.10
C ILE A 58 -7.18 6.70 16.52
N LEU A 59 -6.94 5.81 17.47
CA LEU A 59 -7.91 4.83 18.00
C LEU A 59 -8.48 3.93 16.89
N THR A 60 -7.72 3.67 15.84
CA THR A 60 -8.13 2.86 14.70
C THR A 60 -9.46 3.30 14.08
N LYS A 61 -9.67 4.62 14.05
CA LYS A 61 -10.92 5.22 13.63
C LYS A 61 -11.24 5.01 12.15
N TYR A 62 -10.21 4.96 11.32
CA TYR A 62 -10.39 4.83 9.87
C TYR A 62 -10.28 3.39 9.45
N GLN A 63 -11.06 3.01 8.45
CA GLN A 63 -11.00 1.69 7.83
C GLN A 63 -10.63 1.87 6.35
N GLY A 64 -9.75 1.03 5.86
CA GLY A 64 -9.34 1.07 4.46
C GLY A 64 -8.98 -0.30 3.94
N CYS A 65 -9.01 -0.44 2.61
CA CYS A 65 -8.61 -1.65 1.91
C CYS A 65 -7.27 -1.41 1.21
N VAL A 66 -6.27 -2.20 1.57
CA VAL A 66 -4.96 -2.16 0.93
C VAL A 66 -5.04 -2.91 -0.40
N LEU A 67 -4.72 -2.22 -1.49
CA LEU A 67 -4.82 -2.75 -2.85
C LEU A 67 -3.44 -3.25 -3.29
N THR A 68 -3.11 -4.48 -2.96
CA THR A 68 -1.75 -5.00 -3.22
C THR A 68 -1.47 -5.26 -4.70
N GLU A 69 -2.48 -5.28 -5.57
CA GLU A 69 -2.28 -5.34 -7.01
C GLU A 69 -1.85 -4.00 -7.63
N GLN A 70 -1.97 -2.90 -6.88
CA GLN A 70 -1.59 -1.57 -7.35
C GLN A 70 -0.23 -1.13 -6.79
N ILE A 71 0.74 -2.03 -6.82
CA ILE A 71 2.12 -1.72 -6.44
C ILE A 71 2.64 -0.62 -7.35
N ARG A 72 3.27 0.38 -6.75
CA ARG A 72 3.76 1.53 -7.50
C ARG A 72 5.03 2.10 -6.87
N THR A 73 5.96 2.50 -7.72
CA THR A 73 7.14 3.25 -7.29
C THR A 73 6.83 4.74 -7.42
N ILE A 74 7.10 5.48 -6.36
CA ILE A 74 6.89 6.93 -6.35
C ILE A 74 8.13 7.66 -5.86
N SER A 75 8.27 8.93 -6.23
CA SER A 75 9.25 9.81 -5.61
C SER A 75 8.90 10.01 -4.14
N VAL A 76 9.90 10.00 -3.26
CA VAL A 76 9.68 10.28 -1.83
C VAL A 76 9.10 11.67 -1.61
N LEU A 77 9.26 12.59 -2.56
CA LEU A 77 8.68 13.92 -2.48
C LEU A 77 7.15 13.91 -2.56
N ARG A 78 6.55 12.83 -3.02
CA ARG A 78 5.10 12.67 -3.04
C ARG A 78 4.52 12.28 -1.69
N LEU A 79 5.36 11.83 -0.76
CA LEU A 79 4.92 11.53 0.60
C LEU A 79 4.68 12.83 1.36
N LYS A 80 3.49 12.98 1.94
CA LYS A 80 3.10 14.23 2.62
C LYS A 80 3.03 14.03 4.14
N LYS A 81 1.94 13.51 4.63
CA LYS A 81 1.70 13.40 6.06
C LYS A 81 1.94 11.97 6.55
N TYR A 82 2.72 11.82 7.63
CA TYR A 82 2.85 10.53 8.31
C TYR A 82 1.55 10.21 9.04
N ILE A 83 1.02 9.01 8.83
CA ILE A 83 -0.24 8.58 9.46
C ILE A 83 0.03 7.67 10.65
N GLY A 84 1.00 6.80 10.56
CA GLY A 84 1.27 5.84 11.61
C GLY A 84 1.95 4.58 11.09
N ARG A 85 2.14 3.64 12.00
CA ARG A 85 2.80 2.38 11.72
C ARG A 85 1.78 1.24 11.78
N LEU A 86 1.91 0.29 10.87
CA LEU A 86 1.08 -0.92 10.88
C LEU A 86 1.50 -1.86 12.00
N SER A 87 0.52 -2.62 12.53
CA SER A 87 0.81 -3.73 13.42
C SER A 87 1.54 -4.84 12.67
N GLU A 88 2.28 -5.69 13.40
CA GLU A 88 2.93 -6.84 12.79
C GLU A 88 1.93 -7.80 12.16
N LYS A 89 0.75 -7.94 12.75
CA LYS A 89 -0.32 -8.76 12.20
C LYS A 89 -0.73 -8.25 10.81
N ASP A 90 -0.93 -6.95 10.67
CA ASP A 90 -1.33 -6.35 9.40
C ASP A 90 -0.19 -6.42 8.38
N ILE A 91 1.05 -6.23 8.81
CA ILE A 91 2.21 -6.40 7.95
C ILE A 91 2.23 -7.81 7.35
N ARG A 92 2.04 -8.85 8.17
CA ARG A 92 2.01 -10.23 7.68
C ARG A 92 0.85 -10.49 6.72
N ARG A 93 -0.30 -9.90 6.99
CA ARG A 93 -1.46 -10.03 6.09
C ARG A 93 -1.19 -9.38 4.74
N ILE A 94 -0.55 -8.22 4.74
CA ILE A 94 -0.17 -7.51 3.51
C ILE A 94 0.90 -8.29 2.74
N GLU A 95 1.91 -8.83 3.43
CA GLU A 95 2.94 -9.67 2.81
C GLU A 95 2.32 -10.86 2.09
N LYS A 96 1.39 -11.56 2.74
CA LYS A 96 0.67 -12.68 2.12
C LYS A 96 -0.10 -12.24 0.88
N ALA A 97 -0.80 -11.12 0.96
CA ALA A 97 -1.55 -10.58 -0.16
C ALA A 97 -0.63 -10.17 -1.33
N LEU A 98 0.54 -9.60 -1.03
CA LEU A 98 1.55 -9.27 -2.03
C LEU A 98 2.06 -10.51 -2.75
N ARG A 99 2.31 -11.61 -2.02
CA ARG A 99 2.72 -12.87 -2.63
C ARG A 99 1.66 -13.39 -3.61
N ILE A 100 0.39 -13.24 -3.25
CA ILE A 100 -0.74 -13.61 -4.13
C ILE A 100 -0.77 -12.70 -5.36
N SER A 101 -0.68 -11.38 -5.19
CA SER A 101 -0.70 -10.42 -6.29
C SER A 101 0.43 -10.66 -7.29
N LEU A 102 1.60 -11.04 -6.82
CA LEU A 102 2.78 -11.27 -7.65
C LEU A 102 2.93 -12.74 -8.08
N ASP A 103 2.01 -13.60 -7.66
CA ASP A 103 2.03 -15.03 -7.94
C ASP A 103 3.36 -15.69 -7.54
N MET A 104 3.92 -15.24 -6.41
CA MET A 104 5.28 -15.64 -5.99
C MET A 104 5.39 -17.12 -5.62
N ASP A 105 4.30 -17.74 -5.18
CA ASP A 105 4.30 -19.13 -4.72
C ASP A 105 4.02 -20.13 -5.84
N ASN A 106 3.77 -19.63 -7.07
CA ASN A 106 3.44 -20.44 -8.24
C ASN A 106 4.45 -20.21 -9.37
N LYS A 107 5.64 -20.72 -9.24
CA LYS A 107 6.68 -20.69 -10.29
C LYS A 107 7.25 -19.30 -10.60
N GLY A 108 6.97 -18.31 -9.78
CA GLY A 108 7.59 -17.00 -9.91
C GLY A 108 7.02 -16.12 -10.99
N LEU A 109 7.83 -15.15 -11.39
CA LEU A 109 7.40 -14.07 -12.27
C LEU A 109 7.26 -14.50 -13.71
N LYS A 110 6.34 -13.88 -14.39
CA LYS A 110 6.03 -14.14 -15.80
C LYS A 110 6.78 -13.20 -16.73
#